data_f98f07f0bdd64cac2520b89121cc9a2b
#
_entry.id   f98f07f0bdd64cac2520b89121cc9a2b
#
_cell.length_a   1.000
_cell.length_b   1.000
_cell.length_c   1.000
_cell.angle_alpha   90.00
_cell.angle_beta   90.00
_cell.angle_gamma   90.00
#
_symmetry.space_group_name_H-M   'P 1'
#
loop_
_entity.id
_entity.type
_entity.pdbx_description
1 polymer ?
#
loop_
_entity_poly.entity_id
_entity_poly.type
_entity_poly.pdbx_seq_one_letter_code
_entity_poly.pdbx_strand_id
1 'polypeptide(L)' 'MTKEELVKRLLELAESAKGWKWNKDGESPEGAHVKADKALLEYIGDEKVTKTFDSIDKWYA' A
#
# COMPACT_ATOMS: atom_id res chain seq x y z
N MET A 1 4.79 12.76 5.89
CA MET A 1 4.69 11.47 6.61
C MET A 1 6.03 11.09 7.19
N THR A 2 6.06 10.69 8.45
CA THR A 2 7.29 10.23 9.08
C THR A 2 7.49 8.73 8.81
N LYS A 3 8.71 8.25 9.04
CA LYS A 3 9.02 6.83 8.92
C LYS A 3 8.13 6.00 9.84
N GLU A 4 7.90 6.48 11.06
CA GLU A 4 7.08 5.78 12.04
C GLU A 4 5.62 5.69 11.58
N GLU A 5 5.10 6.74 10.97
CA GLU A 5 3.75 6.72 10.41
C GLU A 5 3.65 5.74 9.26
N LEU A 6 4.67 5.69 8.40
CA LEU A 6 4.71 4.74 7.30
C LEU A 6 4.71 3.30 7.82
N VAL A 7 5.57 3.00 8.79
CA VAL A 7 5.63 1.65 9.36
C VAL A 7 4.29 1.27 9.96
N LYS A 8 3.66 2.18 10.69
CA LYS A 8 2.34 1.93 11.29
C LYS A 8 1.32 1.61 10.21
N ARG A 9 1.29 2.40 9.15
CA ARG A 9 0.32 2.20 8.06
C ARG A 9 0.54 0.86 7.36
N LEU A 10 1.79 0.49 7.11
CA LEU A 10 2.11 -0.79 6.49
C LEU A 10 1.71 -1.96 7.39
N LEU A 11 1.91 -1.83 8.71
CA LEU A 11 1.49 -2.86 9.65
C LEU A 11 -0.03 -3.02 9.67
N GLU A 12 -0.77 -1.93 9.63
CA GLU A 12 -2.23 -1.97 9.57
C GLU A 12 -2.71 -2.68 8.32
N LEU A 13 -2.07 -2.41 7.18
CA LEU A 13 -2.40 -3.07 5.92
C LEU A 13 -2.08 -4.56 5.98
N ALA A 14 -0.95 -4.92 6.58
CA ALA A 14 -0.56 -6.32 6.72
C ALA A 14 -1.57 -7.09 7.57
N GLU A 15 -2.00 -6.50 8.69
CA GLU A 15 -2.98 -7.13 9.56
C GLU A 15 -4.34 -7.26 8.86
N SER A 16 -4.75 -6.22 8.14
CA SER A 16 -6.00 -6.25 7.39
C SER A 16 -5.98 -7.33 6.32
N ALA A 17 -4.87 -7.48 5.60
CA ALA A 17 -4.76 -8.48 4.55
C ALA A 17 -4.77 -9.91 5.11
N LYS A 18 -4.21 -10.12 6.30
CA LYS A 18 -4.22 -11.44 6.94
C LYS A 18 -5.63 -11.92 7.22
N GLY A 19 -6.53 -11.01 7.59
CA GLY A 19 -7.88 -11.36 8.00
C GLY A 19 -8.91 -11.36 6.88
N TRP A 20 -8.54 -11.03 5.66
CA TRP A 20 -9.55 -10.78 4.61
C TRP A 20 -10.41 -12.01 4.27
N LYS A 21 -9.88 -13.23 4.43
CA LYS A 21 -10.64 -14.45 4.16
C LYS A 21 -11.74 -14.67 5.18
N TRP A 22 -11.52 -14.20 6.41
CA TRP A 22 -12.42 -14.44 7.53
C TRP A 22 -13.22 -13.20 7.88
N ASN A 23 -12.73 -12.05 7.46
CA ASN A 23 -13.33 -10.75 7.76
C ASN A 23 -13.50 -9.98 6.45
N LYS A 24 -14.75 -9.86 6.01
CA LYS A 24 -15.04 -9.17 4.75
C LYS A 24 -14.66 -7.69 4.76
N ASP A 25 -14.46 -7.11 5.95
CA ASP A 25 -14.01 -5.74 6.08
C ASP A 25 -12.49 -5.59 5.93
N GLY A 26 -11.77 -6.72 5.87
CA GLY A 26 -10.34 -6.71 5.67
C GLY A 26 -9.98 -6.41 4.21
N GLU A 27 -8.78 -5.86 4.01
CA GLU A 27 -8.27 -5.59 2.67
C GLU A 27 -7.82 -6.88 2.01
N SER A 28 -8.12 -7.07 0.72
CA SER A 28 -7.51 -8.16 -0.03
C SER A 28 -6.01 -7.89 -0.15
N PRO A 29 -5.19 -8.95 -0.33
CA PRO A 29 -3.75 -8.75 -0.53
C PRO A 29 -3.43 -7.78 -1.66
N GLU A 30 -4.16 -7.84 -2.76
CA GLU A 30 -3.97 -6.92 -3.87
C GLU A 30 -4.29 -5.49 -3.48
N GLY A 31 -5.42 -5.29 -2.81
CA GLY A 31 -5.81 -3.97 -2.34
C GLY A 31 -4.83 -3.40 -1.32
N ALA A 32 -4.32 -4.27 -0.43
CA ALA A 32 -3.32 -3.87 0.54
C ALA A 32 -2.04 -3.41 -0.14
N HIS A 33 -1.59 -4.12 -1.18
CA HIS A 33 -0.41 -3.73 -1.93
C HIS A 33 -0.59 -2.39 -2.65
N VAL A 34 -1.76 -2.16 -3.25
CA VAL A 34 -2.04 -0.88 -3.90
C VAL A 34 -1.94 0.26 -2.89
N LYS A 35 -2.52 0.08 -1.72
CA LYS A 35 -2.46 1.10 -0.67
C LYS A 35 -1.04 1.28 -0.12
N ALA A 36 -0.29 0.18 -0.01
CA ALA A 36 1.10 0.24 0.43
C ALA A 36 1.96 1.00 -0.57
N ASP A 37 1.76 0.76 -1.86
CA ASP A 37 2.47 1.48 -2.91
C ASP A 37 2.22 2.98 -2.79
N LYS A 38 0.98 3.38 -2.60
CA LYS A 38 0.63 4.79 -2.43
C LYS A 38 1.29 5.39 -1.20
N ALA A 39 1.32 4.65 -0.09
CA ALA A 39 1.94 5.11 1.14
C ALA A 39 3.44 5.31 0.95
N LEU A 40 4.10 4.37 0.26
CA LEU A 40 5.53 4.48 -0.02
C LEU A 40 5.83 5.69 -0.91
N LEU A 41 5.03 5.90 -1.95
CA LEU A 41 5.20 7.04 -2.84
C LEU A 41 4.99 8.35 -2.11
N GLU A 42 4.01 8.40 -1.21
CA GLU A 42 3.76 9.58 -0.40
C GLU A 42 4.94 9.86 0.54
N TYR A 43 5.53 8.82 1.10
CA TYR A 43 6.69 8.95 1.98
C TYR A 43 7.88 9.51 1.21
N ILE A 44 8.12 9.04 -0.01
CA ILE A 44 9.19 9.53 -0.87
C ILE A 44 8.93 11.00 -1.22
N GLY A 45 7.67 11.34 -1.52
CA GLY A 45 7.28 12.72 -1.77
C GLY A 45 7.83 13.33 -3.05
N ASP A 46 8.16 12.52 -4.04
CA ASP A 46 8.71 12.99 -5.31
C ASP A 46 7.73 12.73 -6.44
N GLU A 47 7.23 13.80 -7.04
CA GLU A 47 6.23 13.70 -8.10
C GLU A 47 6.73 12.92 -9.32
N LYS A 48 8.00 13.11 -9.68
CA LYS A 48 8.57 12.40 -10.82
C LYS A 48 8.63 10.91 -10.56
N VAL A 49 8.99 10.51 -9.34
CA VAL A 49 9.00 9.11 -8.94
C VAL A 49 7.59 8.55 -9.01
N THR A 50 6.61 9.27 -8.48
CA THR A 50 5.22 8.84 -8.50
C THR A 50 4.70 8.62 -9.91
N LYS A 51 4.95 9.58 -10.81
CA LYS A 51 4.51 9.49 -12.20
C LYS A 51 5.16 8.32 -12.92
N THR A 52 6.45 8.14 -12.70
CA THR A 52 7.18 7.03 -13.33
C THR A 52 6.68 5.69 -12.83
N PHE A 53 6.46 5.59 -11.52
CA PHE A 53 5.90 4.38 -10.93
C PHE A 53 4.51 4.07 -11.50
N ASP A 54 3.66 5.09 -11.60
CA ASP A 54 2.30 4.90 -12.11
C ASP A 54 2.26 4.49 -13.58
N SER A 55 3.35 4.72 -14.32
CA SER A 55 3.43 4.30 -15.72
C SER A 55 3.70 2.80 -15.87
N ILE A 56 4.08 2.13 -14.79
CA ILE A 56 4.30 0.68 -14.80
C ILE A 56 2.94 -0.02 -14.76
N ASP A 57 2.73 -0.97 -15.66
CA ASP A 57 1.49 -1.75 -15.67
C ASP A 57 1.34 -2.48 -14.34
N LYS A 58 0.21 -2.29 -13.70
CA LYS A 58 -0.07 -2.91 -12.41
C LYS A 58 -0.77 -4.22 -12.62
N TRP A 59 -0.06 -5.28 -12.33
CA TRP A 59 -0.62 -6.61 -12.45
C TRP A 59 -0.40 -7.37 -11.14
N TYR A 60 -1.46 -7.52 -10.38
CA TYR A 60 -1.44 -8.17 -9.07
C TYR A 60 -2.26 -9.47 -9.08
N ALA A 61 -2.20 -10.18 -10.16
CA ALA A 61 -3.01 -11.39 -10.32
C ALA A 61 -2.68 -12.49 -9.31
#